data_17392f213dafb892347b9279a98a6250
#
_entry.id   17392f213dafb892347b9279a98a6250
#
_cell.length_a   1.000
_cell.length_b   1.000
_cell.length_c   1.000
_cell.angle_alpha   90.00
_cell.angle_beta   90.00
_cell.angle_gamma   90.00
#
_symmetry.space_group_name_H-M   'P 1'
#
loop_
_entity.id
_entity.type
_entity.pdbx_description
1 polymer ?
#
loop_
_entity_poly.entity_id
_entity_poly.type
_entity_poly.pdbx_seq_one_letter_code
_entity_poly.pdbx_strand_id
1 'polypeptide(L)'
;MEYRKLGASDLLVSSVCLGTMTFGQQNSEAEAHAQLDAAFAHGVNFIDTAEMYPVPPRAETSGATESIVGSWLKGRARDTAIVATKLTSAGRKLDWIRGGPESNGRETIRAAVEGSLRRLGTDYIDLYQIHWPDRNQPMFGGWRFDETNERAFTPIREQMAAMAELVTEGKIRYVGLSNENPWGLMTFLRVADELGLPRVVSVQNAYSLLNRVFEQALAEVCFREKVSLLPYSVLAFGHLTAKYLEDPSATGRITLFPAFGQRYEKPNVRPAVEAYAALARRHDLTPSELALAFVAGRPFVGSTIVGATTLTQLNANLRACERSLDAGVLAEIDALHLQFTNPAP
;
A
#
# COMPACT_ATOMS: atom_id res chain seq x y z
N MET A 1 7.48 -2.86 -18.90
CA MET A 1 7.36 -3.19 -17.44
C MET A 1 8.67 -3.78 -16.96
N GLU A 2 9.26 -3.25 -15.88
CA GLU A 2 10.43 -3.83 -15.21
C GLU A 2 9.98 -4.81 -14.12
N TYR A 3 10.86 -5.78 -13.79
CA TYR A 3 10.64 -6.72 -12.70
C TYR A 3 11.79 -6.65 -11.71
N ARG A 4 11.46 -6.70 -10.41
CA ARG A 4 12.41 -6.57 -9.31
C ARG A 4 12.17 -7.65 -8.26
N LYS A 5 13.22 -8.09 -7.58
CA LYS A 5 13.06 -8.94 -6.40
C LYS A 5 12.44 -8.12 -5.26
N LEU A 6 11.45 -8.69 -4.59
CA LEU A 6 10.83 -8.05 -3.43
C LEU A 6 11.68 -8.32 -2.18
N GLY A 7 12.42 -7.31 -1.75
CA GLY A 7 13.34 -7.44 -0.62
C GLY A 7 14.37 -8.55 -0.81
N ALA A 8 14.59 -9.35 0.21
CA ALA A 8 15.47 -10.51 0.18
C ALA A 8 14.79 -11.79 -0.35
N SER A 9 13.57 -11.72 -0.87
CA SER A 9 12.83 -12.89 -1.38
C SER A 9 13.22 -13.28 -2.81
N ASP A 10 12.70 -14.41 -3.28
CA ASP A 10 12.75 -14.83 -4.68
C ASP A 10 11.54 -14.34 -5.49
N LEU A 11 10.59 -13.63 -4.89
CA LEU A 11 9.45 -13.04 -5.60
C LEU A 11 9.92 -11.99 -6.60
N LEU A 12 9.74 -12.26 -7.88
CA LEU A 12 10.02 -11.33 -8.97
C LEU A 12 8.76 -10.56 -9.32
N VAL A 13 8.57 -9.38 -8.72
CA VAL A 13 7.37 -8.54 -8.88
C VAL A 13 7.58 -7.48 -9.97
N SER A 14 6.51 -7.15 -10.70
CA SER A 14 6.49 -5.97 -11.59
C SER A 14 6.73 -4.68 -10.79
N SER A 15 7.40 -3.70 -11.40
CA SER A 15 7.67 -2.39 -10.79
C SER A 15 6.39 -1.60 -10.41
N VAL A 16 5.25 -2.04 -10.93
CA VAL A 16 3.91 -1.57 -10.57
C VAL A 16 3.09 -2.72 -10.00
N CYS A 17 2.40 -2.46 -8.89
CA CYS A 17 1.44 -3.35 -8.24
C CYS A 17 0.04 -2.78 -8.45
N LEU A 18 -0.92 -3.61 -8.88
CA LEU A 18 -2.32 -3.18 -8.99
C LEU A 18 -2.98 -3.17 -7.61
N GLY A 19 -3.30 -1.98 -7.10
CA GLY A 19 -4.08 -1.78 -5.89
C GLY A 19 -5.57 -1.88 -6.16
N THR A 20 -6.27 -2.70 -5.40
CA THR A 20 -7.66 -3.12 -5.69
C THR A 20 -8.71 -2.54 -4.73
N MET A 21 -8.36 -1.59 -3.88
CA MET A 21 -9.22 -1.11 -2.79
C MET A 21 -10.56 -0.45 -3.23
N THR A 22 -10.78 -0.26 -4.53
CA THR A 22 -12.02 0.29 -5.08
C THR A 22 -12.99 -0.80 -5.56
N PHE A 23 -12.53 -2.04 -5.70
CA PHE A 23 -13.28 -3.16 -6.25
C PHE A 23 -14.36 -3.65 -5.28
N GLY A 24 -15.60 -3.67 -5.75
CA GLY A 24 -16.76 -4.03 -4.95
C GLY A 24 -17.49 -2.84 -4.32
N GLN A 25 -17.01 -1.59 -4.57
CA GLN A 25 -17.71 -0.37 -4.14
C GLN A 25 -17.74 0.71 -5.24
N GLN A 26 -16.57 1.21 -5.67
CA GLN A 26 -16.48 2.18 -6.77
C GLN A 26 -16.43 1.50 -8.13
N ASN A 27 -16.00 0.26 -8.17
CA ASN A 27 -15.96 -0.57 -9.37
C ASN A 27 -16.78 -1.85 -9.14
N SER A 28 -17.59 -2.19 -10.11
CA SER A 28 -18.25 -3.49 -10.23
C SER A 28 -17.22 -4.61 -10.45
N GLU A 29 -17.63 -5.87 -10.30
CA GLU A 29 -16.78 -7.02 -10.60
C GLU A 29 -16.29 -7.03 -12.05
N ALA A 30 -17.18 -6.73 -13.01
CA ALA A 30 -16.82 -6.68 -14.42
C ALA A 30 -15.77 -5.59 -14.74
N GLU A 31 -15.91 -4.38 -14.15
CA GLU A 31 -14.91 -3.31 -14.28
C GLU A 31 -13.58 -3.67 -13.60
N ALA A 32 -13.64 -4.34 -12.47
CA ALA A 32 -12.47 -4.83 -11.75
C ALA A 32 -11.70 -5.87 -12.57
N HIS A 33 -12.40 -6.85 -13.15
CA HIS A 33 -11.80 -7.85 -14.03
C HIS A 33 -11.18 -7.20 -15.27
N ALA A 34 -11.84 -6.22 -15.89
CA ALA A 34 -11.28 -5.47 -17.02
C ALA A 34 -10.00 -4.71 -16.63
N GLN A 35 -9.92 -4.16 -15.41
CA GLN A 35 -8.70 -3.53 -14.90
C GLN A 35 -7.59 -4.55 -14.63
N LEU A 36 -7.91 -5.71 -14.06
CA LEU A 36 -6.95 -6.80 -13.85
C LEU A 36 -6.39 -7.28 -15.20
N ASP A 37 -7.26 -7.55 -16.19
CA ASP A 37 -6.84 -7.99 -17.52
C ASP A 37 -5.96 -6.95 -18.20
N ALA A 38 -6.32 -5.66 -18.15
CA ALA A 38 -5.53 -4.58 -18.74
C ALA A 38 -4.16 -4.43 -18.06
N ALA A 39 -4.09 -4.53 -16.73
CA ALA A 39 -2.83 -4.47 -15.98
C ALA A 39 -1.92 -5.65 -16.35
N PHE A 40 -2.46 -6.86 -16.40
CA PHE A 40 -1.70 -8.07 -16.77
C PHE A 40 -1.25 -8.03 -18.23
N ALA A 41 -2.09 -7.54 -19.13
CA ALA A 41 -1.69 -7.32 -20.54
C ALA A 41 -0.56 -6.29 -20.68
N HIS A 42 -0.43 -5.33 -19.74
CA HIS A 42 0.69 -4.38 -19.66
C HIS A 42 1.94 -4.97 -18.99
N GLY A 43 1.88 -6.19 -18.47
CA GLY A 43 2.98 -6.89 -17.81
C GLY A 43 2.99 -6.76 -16.29
N VAL A 44 1.94 -6.23 -15.66
CA VAL A 44 1.78 -6.31 -14.20
C VAL A 44 1.53 -7.75 -13.81
N ASN A 45 2.25 -8.26 -12.79
CA ASN A 45 2.03 -9.58 -12.22
C ASN A 45 1.71 -9.56 -10.73
N PHE A 46 1.59 -8.37 -10.15
CA PHE A 46 1.45 -8.17 -8.71
C PHE A 46 0.14 -7.44 -8.37
N ILE A 47 -0.67 -8.06 -7.51
CA ILE A 47 -1.97 -7.57 -7.06
C ILE A 47 -1.90 -7.32 -5.55
N ASP A 48 -2.37 -6.17 -5.09
CA ASP A 48 -2.51 -5.85 -3.66
C ASP A 48 -3.97 -5.70 -3.28
N THR A 49 -4.43 -6.51 -2.34
CA THR A 49 -5.77 -6.46 -1.73
C THR A 49 -5.69 -6.46 -0.20
N ALA A 50 -6.80 -6.55 0.51
CA ALA A 50 -6.87 -6.70 1.95
C ALA A 50 -8.20 -7.30 2.41
N GLU A 51 -8.20 -7.98 3.56
CA GLU A 51 -9.37 -8.57 4.20
C GLU A 51 -10.54 -7.57 4.35
N MET A 52 -10.24 -6.33 4.74
CA MET A 52 -11.25 -5.31 4.99
C MET A 52 -11.75 -4.56 3.74
N TYR A 53 -11.13 -4.79 2.58
CA TYR A 53 -11.49 -4.03 1.37
C TYR A 53 -12.84 -4.44 0.80
N PRO A 54 -13.55 -3.48 0.15
CA PRO A 54 -13.16 -2.15 -0.32
C PRO A 54 -13.11 -1.05 0.75
N VAL A 55 -12.63 0.14 0.35
CA VAL A 55 -12.51 1.32 1.20
C VAL A 55 -13.37 2.47 0.65
N PRO A 56 -14.15 3.17 1.51
CA PRO A 56 -14.26 3.05 2.98
C PRO A 56 -14.82 1.70 3.43
N PRO A 57 -14.30 1.14 4.55
CA PRO A 57 -14.76 -0.16 5.01
C PRO A 57 -16.20 -0.09 5.51
N ARG A 58 -17.01 -1.08 5.12
CA ARG A 58 -18.40 -1.27 5.53
C ARG A 58 -18.68 -2.75 5.76
N ALA A 59 -19.62 -3.06 6.64
CA ALA A 59 -20.00 -4.44 6.93
C ALA A 59 -20.47 -5.18 5.66
N GLU A 60 -21.30 -4.49 4.85
CA GLU A 60 -21.96 -5.04 3.66
C GLU A 60 -21.00 -5.39 2.53
N THR A 61 -19.86 -4.71 2.46
CA THR A 61 -18.86 -4.88 1.38
C THR A 61 -17.56 -5.52 1.84
N SER A 62 -17.40 -5.79 3.14
CA SER A 62 -16.17 -6.36 3.70
C SER A 62 -15.80 -7.69 3.03
N GLY A 63 -14.56 -7.80 2.54
CA GLY A 63 -14.07 -8.99 1.83
C GLY A 63 -14.48 -9.10 0.37
N ALA A 64 -15.32 -8.19 -0.14
CA ALA A 64 -15.75 -8.23 -1.54
C ALA A 64 -14.58 -8.13 -2.51
N THR A 65 -13.58 -7.32 -2.21
CA THR A 65 -12.41 -7.15 -3.08
C THR A 65 -11.61 -8.45 -3.23
N GLU A 66 -11.34 -9.18 -2.14
CA GLU A 66 -10.68 -10.50 -2.22
C GLU A 66 -11.53 -11.50 -3.01
N SER A 67 -12.85 -11.49 -2.85
CA SER A 67 -13.76 -12.36 -3.60
C SER A 67 -13.74 -12.07 -5.12
N ILE A 68 -13.70 -10.78 -5.51
CA ILE A 68 -13.58 -10.33 -6.90
C ILE A 68 -12.20 -10.73 -7.48
N VAL A 69 -11.12 -10.56 -6.74
CA VAL A 69 -9.80 -11.04 -7.17
C VAL A 69 -9.81 -12.57 -7.30
N GLY A 70 -10.44 -13.28 -6.37
CA GLY A 70 -10.58 -14.72 -6.38
C GLY A 70 -11.36 -15.22 -7.60
N SER A 71 -12.49 -14.60 -7.96
CA SER A 71 -13.27 -14.96 -9.16
C SER A 71 -12.46 -14.73 -10.44
N TRP A 72 -11.63 -13.67 -10.49
CA TRP A 72 -10.71 -13.41 -11.60
C TRP A 72 -9.59 -14.44 -11.70
N LEU A 73 -9.03 -14.92 -10.57
CA LEU A 73 -8.01 -15.97 -10.55
C LEU A 73 -8.53 -17.32 -11.03
N LYS A 74 -9.83 -17.57 -10.90
CA LYS A 74 -10.45 -18.84 -11.28
C LYS A 74 -10.26 -19.12 -12.77
N GLY A 75 -9.69 -20.28 -13.07
CA GLY A 75 -9.41 -20.71 -14.44
C GLY A 75 -8.09 -20.16 -15.02
N ARG A 76 -7.31 -19.42 -14.23
CA ARG A 76 -5.95 -18.97 -14.58
C ARG A 76 -4.92 -19.83 -13.84
N ALA A 77 -3.72 -19.96 -14.41
CA ALA A 77 -2.60 -20.58 -13.70
C ALA A 77 -2.24 -19.69 -12.49
N ARG A 78 -2.37 -20.23 -11.28
CA ARG A 78 -2.24 -19.46 -10.03
C ARG A 78 -0.87 -18.79 -9.86
N ASP A 79 0.17 -19.41 -10.38
CA ASP A 79 1.57 -18.95 -10.34
C ASP A 79 1.86 -17.77 -11.28
N THR A 80 0.95 -17.43 -12.18
CA THR A 80 1.08 -16.25 -13.06
C THR A 80 0.78 -14.94 -12.35
N ALA A 81 0.16 -14.98 -11.16
CA ALA A 81 -0.20 -13.82 -10.36
C ALA A 81 0.40 -13.89 -8.96
N ILE A 82 1.15 -12.86 -8.58
CA ILE A 82 1.60 -12.64 -7.21
C ILE A 82 0.49 -11.87 -6.48
N VAL A 83 -0.06 -12.46 -5.42
CA VAL A 83 -1.17 -11.89 -4.65
C VAL A 83 -0.69 -11.50 -3.26
N ALA A 84 -0.78 -10.21 -2.95
CA ALA A 84 -0.63 -9.69 -1.60
C ALA A 84 -2.00 -9.42 -0.98
N THR A 85 -2.20 -9.85 0.26
CA THR A 85 -3.34 -9.41 1.07
C THR A 85 -2.90 -9.10 2.51
N LYS A 86 -3.85 -8.65 3.35
CA LYS A 86 -3.52 -8.08 4.64
C LYS A 86 -4.51 -8.51 5.72
N LEU A 87 -3.99 -8.83 6.89
CA LEU A 87 -4.74 -8.96 8.13
C LEU A 87 -5.37 -7.62 8.51
N THR A 88 -6.66 -7.57 8.79
CA THR A 88 -7.27 -6.45 9.52
C THR A 88 -6.83 -6.51 10.97
N SER A 89 -5.93 -5.60 11.35
CA SER A 89 -5.35 -5.55 12.70
C SER A 89 -6.32 -4.96 13.72
N ALA A 90 -6.02 -5.18 15.00
CA ALA A 90 -6.72 -4.59 16.11
C ALA A 90 -6.64 -3.06 16.16
N GLY A 91 -7.44 -2.44 17.05
CA GLY A 91 -7.36 -1.01 17.36
C GLY A 91 -8.19 -0.08 16.45
N ARG A 92 -9.04 -0.63 15.59
CA ARG A 92 -10.06 0.11 14.82
C ARG A 92 -11.42 -0.53 15.02
N LYS A 93 -12.48 0.31 15.05
CA LYS A 93 -13.87 -0.16 15.22
C LYS A 93 -14.37 -0.81 13.92
N LEU A 94 -13.97 -2.05 13.68
CA LEU A 94 -14.38 -2.87 12.54
C LEU A 94 -15.01 -4.17 13.06
N ASP A 95 -16.05 -4.02 13.88
CA ASP A 95 -16.64 -5.09 14.69
C ASP A 95 -17.25 -6.23 13.84
N TRP A 96 -17.56 -5.96 12.59
CA TRP A 96 -18.05 -6.97 11.64
C TRP A 96 -16.95 -7.90 11.08
N ILE A 97 -15.68 -7.57 11.29
CA ILE A 97 -14.56 -8.42 10.87
C ILE A 97 -14.14 -9.28 12.06
N ARG A 98 -14.44 -10.57 12.01
CA ARG A 98 -14.14 -11.55 13.07
C ARG A 98 -14.58 -11.12 14.48
N GLY A 99 -15.71 -10.40 14.59
CA GLY A 99 -16.22 -9.91 15.87
C GLY A 99 -15.47 -8.70 16.46
N GLY A 100 -14.64 -8.02 15.65
CA GLY A 100 -13.75 -6.92 16.08
C GLY A 100 -12.43 -7.46 16.62
N PRO A 101 -11.35 -7.47 15.84
CA PRO A 101 -10.07 -8.02 16.30
C PRO A 101 -9.53 -7.16 17.46
N GLU A 102 -9.33 -7.80 18.61
CA GLU A 102 -8.79 -7.16 19.83
C GLU A 102 -7.26 -7.20 19.86
N SER A 103 -6.63 -8.11 19.09
CA SER A 103 -5.19 -8.32 19.05
C SER A 103 -4.72 -8.84 17.70
N ASN A 104 -3.42 -8.76 17.44
CA ASN A 104 -2.75 -9.43 16.32
C ASN A 104 -2.17 -10.79 16.76
N GLY A 105 -2.83 -11.48 17.68
CA GLY A 105 -2.40 -12.78 18.21
C GLY A 105 -2.56 -13.92 17.20
N ARG A 106 -2.02 -15.09 17.58
CA ARG A 106 -1.93 -16.29 16.73
C ARG A 106 -3.27 -16.70 16.12
N GLU A 107 -4.34 -16.74 16.93
CA GLU A 107 -5.66 -17.15 16.45
C GLU A 107 -6.26 -16.15 15.47
N THR A 108 -6.09 -14.85 15.73
CA THR A 108 -6.53 -13.76 14.85
C THR A 108 -5.83 -13.83 13.50
N ILE A 109 -4.50 -13.98 13.49
CA ILE A 109 -3.70 -14.10 12.26
C ILE A 109 -4.15 -15.34 11.46
N ARG A 110 -4.28 -16.50 12.10
CA ARG A 110 -4.70 -17.74 11.44
C ARG A 110 -6.09 -17.62 10.83
N ALA A 111 -7.07 -17.15 11.59
CA ALA A 111 -8.43 -16.98 11.11
C ALA A 111 -8.53 -16.00 9.93
N ALA A 112 -7.73 -14.93 9.95
CA ALA A 112 -7.66 -13.96 8.85
C ALA A 112 -7.07 -14.58 7.58
N VAL A 113 -5.95 -15.32 7.66
CA VAL A 113 -5.34 -16.01 6.52
C VAL A 113 -6.32 -17.02 5.92
N GLU A 114 -6.94 -17.85 6.74
CA GLU A 114 -7.92 -18.84 6.27
C GLU A 114 -9.15 -18.19 5.64
N GLY A 115 -9.59 -17.05 6.18
CA GLY A 115 -10.64 -16.22 5.58
C GLY A 115 -10.25 -15.69 4.21
N SER A 116 -9.05 -15.14 4.09
CA SER A 116 -8.50 -14.62 2.83
C SER A 116 -8.33 -15.72 1.78
N LEU A 117 -7.80 -16.90 2.15
CA LEU A 117 -7.68 -18.05 1.25
C LEU A 117 -9.04 -18.49 0.69
N ARG A 118 -10.08 -18.56 1.55
CA ARG A 118 -11.45 -18.90 1.10
C ARG A 118 -12.00 -17.86 0.12
N ARG A 119 -11.86 -16.56 0.39
CA ARG A 119 -12.37 -15.49 -0.49
C ARG A 119 -11.60 -15.41 -1.81
N LEU A 120 -10.28 -15.58 -1.76
CA LEU A 120 -9.43 -15.64 -2.95
C LEU A 120 -9.57 -16.95 -3.75
N GLY A 121 -10.14 -18.01 -3.15
CA GLY A 121 -10.29 -19.32 -3.81
C GLY A 121 -8.96 -19.96 -4.18
N THR A 122 -7.95 -19.86 -3.32
CA THR A 122 -6.58 -20.37 -3.54
C THR A 122 -6.03 -21.01 -2.29
N ASP A 123 -5.06 -21.91 -2.45
CA ASP A 123 -4.44 -22.64 -1.35
C ASP A 123 -3.26 -21.86 -0.71
N TYR A 124 -2.74 -20.83 -1.38
CA TYR A 124 -1.65 -20.02 -0.85
C TYR A 124 -1.75 -18.55 -1.22
N ILE A 125 -1.15 -17.70 -0.40
CA ILE A 125 -0.96 -16.26 -0.60
C ILE A 125 0.54 -15.99 -0.75
N ASP A 126 0.93 -15.21 -1.75
CA ASP A 126 2.35 -14.93 -1.99
C ASP A 126 2.96 -14.00 -0.94
N LEU A 127 2.25 -12.92 -0.60
CA LEU A 127 2.69 -11.96 0.42
C LEU A 127 1.54 -11.68 1.39
N TYR A 128 1.71 -12.05 2.66
CA TYR A 128 0.73 -11.73 3.68
C TYR A 128 1.25 -10.64 4.61
N GLN A 129 0.45 -9.60 4.82
CA GLN A 129 0.87 -8.40 5.51
C GLN A 129 0.06 -8.13 6.77
N ILE A 130 0.71 -7.66 7.84
CA ILE A 130 0.03 -7.02 8.96
C ILE A 130 -0.35 -5.62 8.49
N HIS A 131 -1.66 -5.30 8.44
CA HIS A 131 -2.16 -4.07 7.80
C HIS A 131 -1.77 -2.80 8.55
N TRP A 132 -1.71 -2.87 9.87
CA TRP A 132 -1.16 -1.85 10.76
C TRP A 132 -0.79 -2.49 12.11
N PRO A 133 0.14 -1.90 12.84
CA PRO A 133 0.45 -2.32 14.20
C PRO A 133 -0.74 -2.16 15.15
N ASP A 134 -0.92 -3.10 16.06
CA ASP A 134 -1.90 -3.01 17.15
C ASP A 134 -1.43 -2.15 18.33
N ARG A 135 -0.14 -1.80 18.37
CA ARG A 135 0.44 -0.88 19.34
C ARG A 135 0.16 0.59 19.02
N ASN A 136 0.39 1.46 20.01
CA ASN A 136 0.35 2.89 19.82
C ASN A 136 1.49 3.36 18.89
N GLN A 137 1.13 4.02 17.79
CA GLN A 137 2.04 4.77 16.93
C GLN A 137 1.25 5.72 16.01
N PRO A 138 1.89 6.81 15.50
CA PRO A 138 1.23 7.68 14.53
C PRO A 138 0.98 6.96 13.20
N MET A 139 -0.26 7.03 12.70
CA MET A 139 -0.70 6.43 11.44
C MET A 139 -1.76 7.31 10.76
N PHE A 140 -1.93 7.13 9.43
CA PHE A 140 -3.03 7.70 8.65
C PHE A 140 -3.22 9.22 8.80
N GLY A 141 -2.12 9.96 8.87
CA GLY A 141 -2.11 11.42 9.03
C GLY A 141 -1.73 11.89 10.44
N GLY A 142 -1.54 10.97 11.38
CA GLY A 142 -0.85 11.26 12.64
C GLY A 142 0.62 11.58 12.35
N TRP A 143 1.14 12.63 12.97
CA TRP A 143 2.47 13.15 12.63
C TRP A 143 3.48 13.00 13.79
N ARG A 144 3.02 12.72 15.01
CA ARG A 144 3.88 12.54 16.18
C ARG A 144 3.44 11.33 17.02
N PHE A 145 4.39 10.73 17.70
CA PHE A 145 4.13 9.77 18.76
C PHE A 145 3.59 10.52 20.00
N ASP A 146 2.57 9.95 20.62
CA ASP A 146 1.99 10.45 21.85
C ASP A 146 1.93 9.29 22.86
N GLU A 147 2.83 9.33 23.83
CA GLU A 147 2.98 8.28 24.83
C GLU A 147 1.75 8.11 25.73
N THR A 148 0.90 9.15 25.83
CA THR A 148 -0.33 9.08 26.64
C THR A 148 -1.39 8.14 26.05
N ASN A 149 -1.23 7.77 24.76
CA ASN A 149 -2.08 6.81 24.07
C ASN A 149 -1.52 5.37 24.11
N GLU A 150 -0.53 5.11 24.98
CA GLU A 150 0.05 3.76 25.08
C GLU A 150 -0.99 2.74 25.52
N ARG A 151 -0.88 1.54 24.98
CA ARG A 151 -1.81 0.45 25.22
C ARG A 151 -1.12 -0.91 25.12
N ALA A 152 -1.73 -1.91 25.71
CA ALA A 152 -1.31 -3.28 25.50
C ALA A 152 -1.41 -3.66 24.02
N PHE A 153 -0.46 -4.42 23.54
CA PHE A 153 -0.39 -4.92 22.18
C PHE A 153 0.17 -6.35 22.16
N THR A 154 -0.05 -7.07 21.09
CA THR A 154 0.47 -8.42 20.91
C THR A 154 2.00 -8.37 20.76
N PRO A 155 2.77 -9.09 21.56
CA PRO A 155 4.22 -9.14 21.40
C PRO A 155 4.62 -9.50 19.96
N ILE A 156 5.58 -8.77 19.40
CA ILE A 156 6.05 -9.00 18.02
C ILE A 156 6.56 -10.44 17.85
N ARG A 157 7.15 -11.02 18.89
CA ARG A 157 7.58 -12.43 18.91
C ARG A 157 6.43 -13.41 18.67
N GLU A 158 5.26 -13.16 19.25
CA GLU A 158 4.04 -13.97 19.03
C GLU A 158 3.51 -13.80 17.61
N GLN A 159 3.44 -12.55 17.11
CA GLN A 159 2.99 -12.27 15.75
C GLN A 159 3.89 -12.96 14.72
N MET A 160 5.23 -12.89 14.89
CA MET A 160 6.18 -13.55 13.99
C MET A 160 6.09 -15.07 14.05
N ALA A 161 5.94 -15.65 15.23
CA ALA A 161 5.76 -17.09 15.37
C ALA A 161 4.50 -17.58 14.64
N ALA A 162 3.38 -16.86 14.79
CA ALA A 162 2.13 -17.19 14.09
C ALA A 162 2.26 -17.10 12.57
N MET A 163 2.96 -16.09 12.06
CA MET A 163 3.23 -15.95 10.62
C MET A 163 4.14 -17.09 10.12
N ALA A 164 5.18 -17.44 10.88
CA ALA A 164 6.12 -18.50 10.51
C ALA A 164 5.45 -19.89 10.45
N GLU A 165 4.49 -20.17 11.34
CA GLU A 165 3.68 -21.39 11.27
C GLU A 165 2.95 -21.48 9.92
N LEU A 166 2.32 -20.38 9.48
CA LEU A 166 1.57 -20.32 8.24
C LEU A 166 2.48 -20.41 6.99
N VAL A 167 3.73 -19.93 7.09
CA VAL A 167 4.74 -20.16 6.05
C VAL A 167 5.10 -21.66 6.00
N THR A 168 5.33 -22.29 7.15
CA THR A 168 5.64 -23.72 7.23
C THR A 168 4.50 -24.60 6.71
N GLU A 169 3.24 -24.20 6.94
CA GLU A 169 2.05 -24.85 6.40
C GLU A 169 1.86 -24.60 4.89
N GLY A 170 2.65 -23.74 4.27
CA GLY A 170 2.52 -23.38 2.86
C GLY A 170 1.32 -22.48 2.53
N LYS A 171 0.61 -21.96 3.55
CA LYS A 171 -0.54 -21.07 3.37
C LYS A 171 -0.15 -19.65 2.95
N ILE A 172 1.00 -19.17 3.40
CA ILE A 172 1.62 -17.91 2.96
C ILE A 172 3.07 -18.18 2.55
N ARG A 173 3.58 -17.46 1.54
CA ARG A 173 4.97 -17.64 1.09
C ARG A 173 5.91 -16.66 1.79
N TYR A 174 5.51 -15.39 1.88
CA TYR A 174 6.31 -14.31 2.46
C TYR A 174 5.49 -13.44 3.40
N VAL A 175 6.21 -12.84 4.37
CA VAL A 175 5.66 -11.93 5.37
C VAL A 175 6.01 -10.50 5.02
N GLY A 176 5.02 -9.60 5.10
CA GLY A 176 5.20 -8.16 4.97
C GLY A 176 4.55 -7.41 6.12
N LEU A 177 4.89 -6.14 6.24
CA LEU A 177 4.26 -5.21 7.19
C LEU A 177 3.62 -4.06 6.43
N SER A 178 2.69 -3.36 7.06
CA SER A 178 2.14 -2.13 6.52
C SER A 178 1.94 -1.10 7.63
N ASN A 179 2.07 0.18 7.28
CA ASN A 179 1.99 1.29 8.23
C ASN A 179 2.95 1.14 9.42
N GLU A 180 4.12 0.59 9.16
CA GLU A 180 5.12 0.28 10.18
C GLU A 180 6.19 1.39 10.25
N ASN A 181 6.76 1.58 11.43
CA ASN A 181 7.85 2.52 11.69
C ASN A 181 9.20 1.80 11.87
N PRO A 182 10.34 2.55 11.96
CA PRO A 182 11.66 1.95 12.08
C PRO A 182 11.80 1.01 13.29
N TRP A 183 11.26 1.38 14.45
CA TRP A 183 11.36 0.54 15.66
C TRP A 183 10.68 -0.81 15.47
N GLY A 184 9.46 -0.79 14.91
CA GLY A 184 8.72 -2.04 14.71
C GLY A 184 9.38 -2.91 13.65
N LEU A 185 9.74 -2.35 12.47
CA LEU A 185 10.42 -3.11 11.43
C LEU A 185 11.70 -3.78 11.96
N MET A 186 12.57 -3.03 12.64
CA MET A 186 13.79 -3.59 13.23
C MET A 186 13.51 -4.64 14.30
N THR A 187 12.43 -4.47 15.08
CA THR A 187 12.05 -5.47 16.09
C THR A 187 11.56 -6.76 15.44
N PHE A 188 10.74 -6.69 14.36
CA PHE A 188 10.33 -7.87 13.60
C PHE A 188 11.53 -8.61 12.99
N LEU A 189 12.46 -7.89 12.39
CA LEU A 189 13.67 -8.48 11.79
C LEU A 189 14.56 -9.14 12.85
N ARG A 190 14.83 -8.47 13.97
CA ARG A 190 15.60 -9.01 15.07
C ARG A 190 14.97 -10.29 15.65
N VAL A 191 13.66 -10.28 15.86
CA VAL A 191 12.94 -11.48 16.36
C VAL A 191 13.02 -12.63 15.36
N ALA A 192 12.90 -12.33 14.06
CA ALA A 192 13.05 -13.35 13.02
C ALA A 192 14.45 -13.99 13.06
N ASP A 193 15.51 -13.18 13.16
CA ASP A 193 16.90 -13.67 13.23
C ASP A 193 17.17 -14.44 14.52
N GLU A 194 16.72 -13.95 15.67
CA GLU A 194 16.89 -14.63 16.99
C GLU A 194 16.24 -16.02 17.03
N LEU A 195 15.12 -16.18 16.32
CA LEU A 195 14.34 -17.43 16.34
C LEU A 195 14.53 -18.29 15.09
N GLY A 196 15.32 -17.85 14.12
CA GLY A 196 15.49 -18.54 12.84
C GLY A 196 14.19 -18.60 12.02
N LEU A 197 13.34 -17.56 12.10
CA LEU A 197 12.05 -17.47 11.41
C LEU A 197 12.20 -16.76 10.05
N PRO A 198 11.21 -16.90 9.14
CA PRO A 198 11.17 -16.13 7.89
C PRO A 198 11.22 -14.62 8.15
N ARG A 199 12.12 -13.91 7.50
CA ARG A 199 12.25 -12.46 7.63
C ARG A 199 11.14 -11.72 6.88
N VAL A 200 10.79 -10.52 7.36
CA VAL A 200 9.93 -9.57 6.65
C VAL A 200 10.63 -9.12 5.36
N VAL A 201 9.93 -9.18 4.22
CA VAL A 201 10.50 -8.84 2.90
C VAL A 201 10.05 -7.48 2.38
N SER A 202 8.96 -6.94 2.91
CA SER A 202 8.43 -5.64 2.48
C SER A 202 7.76 -4.87 3.60
N VAL A 203 7.74 -3.55 3.45
CA VAL A 203 6.90 -2.64 4.24
C VAL A 203 6.04 -1.81 3.30
N GLN A 204 4.72 -1.80 3.52
CA GLN A 204 3.77 -1.04 2.72
C GLN A 204 3.35 0.23 3.46
N ASN A 205 3.91 1.37 3.09
CA ASN A 205 3.67 2.65 3.76
C ASN A 205 3.23 3.74 2.77
N ALA A 206 2.55 4.76 3.29
CA ALA A 206 2.23 5.95 2.52
C ALA A 206 3.53 6.66 2.08
N TYR A 207 3.66 6.90 0.77
CA TYR A 207 4.78 7.65 0.22
C TYR A 207 4.37 8.36 -1.07
N SER A 208 4.63 9.67 -1.13
CA SER A 208 4.29 10.52 -2.27
C SER A 208 5.07 11.84 -2.19
N LEU A 209 4.93 12.72 -3.17
CA LEU A 209 5.48 14.09 -3.13
C LEU A 209 5.00 14.91 -1.91
N LEU A 210 3.84 14.56 -1.32
CA LEU A 210 3.31 15.23 -0.12
C LEU A 210 3.70 14.55 1.19
N ASN A 211 4.30 13.36 1.13
CA ASN A 211 4.72 12.58 2.29
C ASN A 211 6.00 11.80 1.96
N ARG A 212 7.13 12.34 2.36
CA ARG A 212 8.47 11.73 2.20
C ARG A 212 9.10 11.32 3.54
N VAL A 213 8.28 11.16 4.59
CA VAL A 213 8.75 10.75 5.94
C VAL A 213 9.56 9.45 5.89
N PHE A 214 9.22 8.54 4.99
CA PHE A 214 9.94 7.28 4.78
C PHE A 214 11.44 7.48 4.51
N GLU A 215 11.82 8.53 3.80
CA GLU A 215 13.22 8.80 3.42
C GLU A 215 14.14 9.10 4.60
N GLN A 216 13.58 9.65 5.68
CA GLN A 216 14.38 10.12 6.83
C GLN A 216 14.93 8.98 7.72
N ALA A 217 14.26 7.85 7.78
CA ALA A 217 14.67 6.76 8.65
C ALA A 217 14.47 5.37 8.02
N LEU A 218 13.26 5.07 7.53
CA LEU A 218 12.95 3.73 6.99
C LEU A 218 13.73 3.39 5.73
N ALA A 219 14.10 4.37 4.90
CA ALA A 219 14.85 4.13 3.68
C ALA A 219 16.21 3.49 3.98
N GLU A 220 16.95 3.97 4.99
CA GLU A 220 18.23 3.36 5.39
C GLU A 220 18.03 1.96 5.96
N VAL A 221 17.05 1.76 6.85
CA VAL A 221 16.73 0.43 7.39
C VAL A 221 16.41 -0.54 6.25
N CYS A 222 15.53 -0.15 5.33
CA CYS A 222 15.14 -1.01 4.20
C CYS A 222 16.32 -1.35 3.30
N PHE A 223 17.22 -0.40 3.04
CA PHE A 223 18.43 -0.63 2.25
C PHE A 223 19.36 -1.66 2.92
N ARG A 224 19.67 -1.47 4.22
CA ARG A 224 20.58 -2.34 4.96
C ARG A 224 20.01 -3.73 5.18
N GLU A 225 18.73 -3.81 5.49
CA GLU A 225 18.03 -5.05 5.83
C GLU A 225 17.42 -5.75 4.61
N LYS A 226 17.59 -5.19 3.40
CA LYS A 226 17.05 -5.72 2.14
C LYS A 226 15.52 -5.93 2.22
N VAL A 227 14.79 -4.92 2.72
CA VAL A 227 13.33 -4.87 2.75
C VAL A 227 12.86 -3.85 1.71
N SER A 228 11.87 -4.19 0.89
CA SER A 228 11.34 -3.27 -0.13
C SER A 228 10.21 -2.42 0.40
N LEU A 229 10.14 -1.15 -0.01
CA LEU A 229 8.94 -0.34 0.14
C LEU A 229 7.91 -0.71 -0.93
N LEU A 230 6.66 -0.88 -0.51
CA LEU A 230 5.46 -0.87 -1.36
C LEU A 230 4.69 0.43 -1.09
N PRO A 231 4.95 1.52 -1.86
CA PRO A 231 4.31 2.80 -1.60
C PRO A 231 2.84 2.77 -2.00
N TYR A 232 1.97 3.23 -1.10
CA TYR A 232 0.56 3.48 -1.41
C TYR A 232 0.23 4.98 -1.33
N SER A 233 -0.95 5.38 -1.82
CA SER A 233 -1.40 6.77 -1.90
C SER A 233 -0.46 7.69 -2.68
N VAL A 234 0.18 7.19 -3.70
CA VAL A 234 1.16 7.91 -4.54
C VAL A 234 0.58 9.17 -5.17
N LEU A 235 -0.70 9.15 -5.55
CA LEU A 235 -1.44 10.31 -6.05
C LEU A 235 -2.19 11.07 -4.94
N ALA A 236 -1.92 10.80 -3.65
CA ALA A 236 -2.50 11.53 -2.52
C ALA A 236 -4.03 11.66 -2.62
N PHE A 237 -4.74 10.53 -2.83
CA PHE A 237 -6.20 10.47 -3.03
C PHE A 237 -6.71 11.35 -4.18
N GLY A 238 -5.87 11.63 -5.17
CA GLY A 238 -6.18 12.45 -6.32
C GLY A 238 -5.75 13.91 -6.20
N HIS A 239 -5.20 14.36 -5.07
CA HIS A 239 -4.65 15.72 -4.96
C HIS A 239 -3.50 15.98 -5.94
N LEU A 240 -2.60 15.01 -6.11
CA LEU A 240 -1.46 15.12 -7.02
C LEU A 240 -1.81 14.92 -8.50
N THR A 241 -3.11 14.78 -8.83
CA THR A 241 -3.59 14.93 -10.21
C THR A 241 -3.92 16.39 -10.54
N ALA A 242 -3.93 17.28 -9.55
CA ALA A 242 -4.38 18.67 -9.59
C ALA A 242 -5.89 18.87 -9.88
N LYS A 243 -6.68 17.83 -10.10
CA LYS A 243 -8.10 17.95 -10.50
C LYS A 243 -8.95 18.78 -9.52
N TYR A 244 -8.68 18.69 -8.20
CA TYR A 244 -9.42 19.45 -7.20
C TYR A 244 -8.99 20.92 -7.10
N LEU A 245 -7.87 21.31 -7.74
CA LEU A 245 -7.45 22.70 -7.92
C LEU A 245 -8.11 23.31 -9.13
N GLU A 246 -8.19 22.56 -10.24
CA GLU A 246 -8.62 23.01 -11.56
C GLU A 246 -10.16 23.02 -11.66
N ASP A 247 -10.81 22.05 -11.03
CA ASP A 247 -12.27 21.93 -11.00
C ASP A 247 -12.77 21.65 -9.57
N PRO A 248 -13.36 22.64 -8.90
CA PRO A 248 -13.96 22.47 -7.56
C PRO A 248 -15.10 21.43 -7.52
N SER A 249 -15.71 21.12 -8.66
CA SER A 249 -16.78 20.10 -8.78
C SER A 249 -16.24 18.70 -9.10
N ALA A 250 -14.92 18.54 -9.25
CA ALA A 250 -14.30 17.28 -9.62
C ALA A 250 -14.68 16.14 -8.68
N THR A 251 -15.22 15.08 -9.24
CA THR A 251 -15.59 13.87 -8.48
C THR A 251 -14.35 13.03 -8.22
N GLY A 252 -14.21 12.55 -6.98
CA GLY A 252 -13.13 11.67 -6.59
C GLY A 252 -13.27 11.21 -5.15
N ARG A 253 -12.28 10.48 -4.64
CA ARG A 253 -12.36 9.85 -3.33
C ARG A 253 -12.74 10.81 -2.20
N ILE A 254 -12.12 12.00 -2.14
CA ILE A 254 -12.37 12.95 -1.05
C ILE A 254 -13.74 13.62 -1.16
N THR A 255 -14.29 13.77 -2.35
CA THR A 255 -15.64 14.36 -2.56
C THR A 255 -16.76 13.32 -2.43
N LEU A 256 -16.49 12.05 -2.78
CA LEU A 256 -17.41 10.94 -2.56
C LEU A 256 -17.46 10.48 -1.09
N PHE A 257 -16.36 10.62 -0.37
CA PHE A 257 -16.21 10.19 1.02
C PHE A 257 -15.56 11.30 1.87
N PRO A 258 -16.28 12.37 2.23
CA PRO A 258 -15.70 13.56 2.89
C PRO A 258 -14.99 13.26 4.21
N ALA A 259 -15.42 12.22 4.95
CA ALA A 259 -14.77 11.80 6.19
C ALA A 259 -13.47 10.99 5.98
N PHE A 260 -13.09 10.75 4.72
CA PHE A 260 -11.98 9.87 4.36
C PHE A 260 -10.91 10.63 3.57
N GLY A 261 -10.07 11.37 4.23
CA GLY A 261 -9.03 12.17 3.53
C GLY A 261 -8.40 13.25 4.40
N GLN A 262 -8.70 13.27 5.68
CA GLN A 262 -8.27 14.30 6.65
C GLN A 262 -6.75 14.54 6.65
N ARG A 263 -5.95 13.53 6.27
CA ARG A 263 -4.50 13.70 6.06
C ARG A 263 -4.18 14.85 5.11
N TYR A 264 -5.03 15.08 4.10
CA TYR A 264 -4.81 16.06 3.03
C TYR A 264 -5.53 17.40 3.25
N GLU A 265 -6.17 17.61 4.39
CA GLU A 265 -6.82 18.88 4.77
C GLU A 265 -5.88 19.83 5.52
N LYS A 266 -4.62 19.46 5.67
CA LYS A 266 -3.60 20.27 6.38
C LYS A 266 -3.24 21.54 5.59
N PRO A 267 -2.90 22.65 6.27
CA PRO A 267 -2.74 23.97 5.61
C PRO A 267 -1.76 24.00 4.44
N ASN A 268 -0.64 23.27 4.54
CA ASN A 268 0.41 23.27 3.51
C ASN A 268 0.16 22.31 2.34
N VAL A 269 -0.93 21.53 2.35
CA VAL A 269 -1.20 20.56 1.29
C VAL A 269 -1.54 21.27 -0.03
N ARG A 270 -2.50 22.19 -0.01
CA ARG A 270 -2.92 22.90 -1.21
C ARG A 270 -1.77 23.68 -1.86
N PRO A 271 -0.99 24.53 -1.13
CA PRO A 271 0.15 25.24 -1.71
C PRO A 271 1.22 24.29 -2.30
N ALA A 272 1.47 23.14 -1.65
CA ALA A 272 2.41 22.16 -2.19
C ALA A 272 1.90 21.52 -3.49
N VAL A 273 0.61 21.18 -3.56
CA VAL A 273 0.02 20.62 -4.79
C VAL A 273 0.08 21.63 -5.94
N GLU A 274 -0.20 22.92 -5.68
CA GLU A 274 -0.08 24.00 -6.66
C GLU A 274 1.35 24.11 -7.18
N ALA A 275 2.36 24.07 -6.30
CA ALA A 275 3.76 24.15 -6.67
C ALA A 275 4.23 22.92 -7.49
N TYR A 276 3.86 21.69 -7.09
CA TYR A 276 4.20 20.48 -7.86
C TYR A 276 3.47 20.44 -9.21
N ALA A 277 2.22 20.90 -9.28
CA ALA A 277 1.50 21.00 -10.55
C ALA A 277 2.14 22.02 -11.50
N ALA A 278 2.61 23.17 -10.98
CA ALA A 278 3.36 24.15 -11.76
C ALA A 278 4.71 23.60 -12.25
N LEU A 279 5.42 22.87 -11.38
CA LEU A 279 6.68 22.18 -11.75
C LEU A 279 6.43 21.19 -12.90
N ALA A 280 5.42 20.32 -12.78
CA ALA A 280 5.09 19.34 -13.81
C ALA A 280 4.89 20.01 -15.18
N ARG A 281 4.07 21.09 -15.23
CA ARG A 281 3.79 21.83 -16.47
C ARG A 281 5.03 22.47 -17.08
N ARG A 282 5.99 22.96 -16.29
CA ARG A 282 7.27 23.52 -16.81
C ARG A 282 8.12 22.48 -17.54
N HIS A 283 7.92 21.21 -17.22
CA HIS A 283 8.66 20.08 -17.82
C HIS A 283 7.79 19.23 -18.75
N ASP A 284 6.70 19.78 -19.28
CA ASP A 284 5.76 19.10 -20.20
C ASP A 284 5.24 17.77 -19.64
N LEU A 285 5.03 17.70 -18.31
CA LEU A 285 4.45 16.59 -17.60
C LEU A 285 3.07 16.95 -17.05
N THR A 286 2.18 15.98 -16.99
CA THR A 286 1.02 16.10 -16.11
C THR A 286 1.43 15.97 -14.66
N PRO A 287 0.68 16.56 -13.70
CA PRO A 287 0.95 16.39 -12.25
C PRO A 287 0.99 14.91 -11.83
N SER A 288 0.14 14.07 -12.42
CA SER A 288 0.12 12.62 -12.17
C SER A 288 1.40 11.93 -12.66
N GLU A 289 1.91 12.28 -13.83
CA GLU A 289 3.16 11.73 -14.36
C GLU A 289 4.34 12.10 -13.47
N LEU A 290 4.45 13.37 -13.05
CA LEU A 290 5.49 13.81 -12.13
C LEU A 290 5.45 12.99 -10.82
N ALA A 291 4.27 12.82 -10.20
CA ALA A 291 4.12 12.14 -8.93
C ALA A 291 4.42 10.64 -9.04
N LEU A 292 3.92 9.96 -10.07
CA LEU A 292 4.11 8.53 -10.26
C LEU A 292 5.55 8.21 -10.66
N ALA A 293 6.13 8.93 -11.61
CA ALA A 293 7.52 8.75 -12.03
C ALA A 293 8.51 9.01 -10.88
N PHE A 294 8.26 10.04 -10.06
CA PHE A 294 9.07 10.31 -8.88
C PHE A 294 9.12 9.12 -7.93
N VAL A 295 7.94 8.55 -7.58
CA VAL A 295 7.88 7.43 -6.64
C VAL A 295 8.46 6.15 -7.25
N ALA A 296 8.09 5.82 -8.48
CA ALA A 296 8.55 4.59 -9.16
C ALA A 296 10.07 4.57 -9.35
N GLY A 297 10.70 5.75 -9.50
CA GLY A 297 12.15 5.90 -9.65
C GLY A 297 12.97 5.82 -8.35
N ARG A 298 12.34 5.66 -7.17
CA ARG A 298 13.10 5.58 -5.91
C ARG A 298 13.76 4.22 -5.70
N PRO A 299 15.04 4.15 -5.33
CA PRO A 299 15.80 2.89 -5.25
C PRO A 299 15.29 1.92 -4.16
N PHE A 300 14.59 2.42 -3.14
CA PHE A 300 14.02 1.61 -2.07
C PHE A 300 12.61 1.07 -2.40
N VAL A 301 12.03 1.46 -3.54
CA VAL A 301 10.70 1.02 -3.98
C VAL A 301 10.82 -0.31 -4.71
N GLY A 302 10.17 -1.34 -4.17
CA GLY A 302 10.08 -2.65 -4.83
C GLY A 302 9.02 -2.67 -5.91
N SER A 303 7.82 -2.15 -5.60
CA SER A 303 6.70 -2.07 -6.54
C SER A 303 5.74 -0.95 -6.12
N THR A 304 5.38 -0.07 -7.03
CA THR A 304 4.49 1.08 -6.77
C THR A 304 3.03 0.65 -6.84
N ILE A 305 2.29 0.79 -5.73
CA ILE A 305 0.86 0.44 -5.70
C ILE A 305 0.03 1.53 -6.37
N VAL A 306 -0.60 1.17 -7.47
CA VAL A 306 -1.42 2.05 -8.29
C VAL A 306 -2.85 1.51 -8.37
N GLY A 307 -3.82 2.32 -7.97
CA GLY A 307 -5.25 2.04 -8.14
C GLY A 307 -5.88 3.04 -9.11
N ALA A 308 -6.98 2.64 -9.72
CA ALA A 308 -7.78 3.47 -10.63
C ALA A 308 -9.27 3.14 -10.49
N THR A 309 -10.13 4.07 -10.92
CA THR A 309 -11.57 3.82 -11.04
C THR A 309 -12.03 3.64 -12.49
N THR A 310 -11.14 3.91 -13.45
CA THR A 310 -11.42 3.68 -14.88
C THR A 310 -10.19 3.09 -15.59
N LEU A 311 -10.40 2.39 -16.69
CA LEU A 311 -9.32 1.86 -17.55
C LEU A 311 -8.43 2.98 -18.11
N THR A 312 -9.00 4.12 -18.44
CA THR A 312 -8.24 5.28 -18.92
C THR A 312 -7.23 5.76 -17.89
N GLN A 313 -7.68 5.90 -16.62
CA GLN A 313 -6.79 6.26 -15.50
C GLN A 313 -5.72 5.19 -15.27
N LEU A 314 -6.11 3.91 -15.27
CA LEU A 314 -5.16 2.81 -15.07
C LEU A 314 -4.05 2.85 -16.12
N ASN A 315 -4.42 2.89 -17.40
CA ASN A 315 -3.46 2.90 -18.50
C ASN A 315 -2.54 4.13 -18.48
N ALA A 316 -3.06 5.31 -18.10
CA ALA A 316 -2.24 6.51 -17.93
C ALA A 316 -1.25 6.35 -16.77
N ASN A 317 -1.71 5.81 -15.63
CA ASN A 317 -0.88 5.61 -14.45
C ASN A 317 0.21 4.56 -14.68
N LEU A 318 -0.07 3.46 -15.38
CA LEU A 318 0.92 2.44 -15.75
C LEU A 318 2.05 3.05 -16.56
N ARG A 319 1.72 3.81 -17.63
CA ARG A 319 2.72 4.50 -18.45
C ARG A 319 3.52 5.55 -17.65
N ALA A 320 2.87 6.26 -16.74
CA ALA A 320 3.53 7.27 -15.91
C ALA A 320 4.59 6.65 -14.98
N CYS A 321 4.34 5.46 -14.44
CA CYS A 321 5.31 4.75 -13.60
C CYS A 321 6.55 4.26 -14.38
N GLU A 322 6.49 4.15 -15.71
CA GLU A 322 7.61 3.74 -16.56
C GLU A 322 8.48 4.93 -17.03
N ARG A 323 8.05 6.16 -16.72
CA ARG A 323 8.83 7.36 -17.06
C ARG A 323 9.99 7.55 -16.09
N SER A 324 11.12 8.02 -16.63
CA SER A 324 12.25 8.49 -15.84
C SER A 324 12.22 10.01 -15.75
N LEU A 325 12.55 10.56 -14.59
CA LEU A 325 12.77 12.00 -14.40
C LEU A 325 14.27 12.29 -14.48
N ASP A 326 14.64 13.37 -15.17
CA ASP A 326 16.03 13.81 -15.19
C ASP A 326 16.48 14.43 -13.85
N ALA A 327 17.79 14.61 -13.70
CA ALA A 327 18.38 15.11 -12.47
C ALA A 327 17.93 16.57 -12.15
N GLY A 328 17.62 17.37 -13.16
CA GLY A 328 17.15 18.75 -12.98
C GLY A 328 15.75 18.77 -12.35
N VAL A 329 14.82 17.97 -12.89
CA VAL A 329 13.47 17.81 -12.31
C VAL A 329 13.52 17.28 -10.88
N LEU A 330 14.39 16.30 -10.61
CA LEU A 330 14.55 15.76 -9.27
C LEU A 330 15.08 16.81 -8.29
N ALA A 331 16.02 17.66 -8.70
CA ALA A 331 16.53 18.76 -7.88
C ALA A 331 15.45 19.82 -7.58
N GLU A 332 14.59 20.15 -8.55
CA GLU A 332 13.47 21.05 -8.33
C GLU A 332 12.41 20.43 -7.38
N ILE A 333 12.13 19.11 -7.49
CA ILE A 333 11.28 18.40 -6.53
C ILE A 333 11.85 18.50 -5.12
N ASP A 334 13.15 18.31 -4.95
CA ASP A 334 13.81 18.40 -3.65
C ASP A 334 13.76 19.83 -3.08
N ALA A 335 13.93 20.85 -3.92
CA ALA A 335 13.76 22.26 -3.51
C ALA A 335 12.33 22.55 -3.02
N LEU A 336 11.31 22.05 -3.72
CA LEU A 336 9.92 22.17 -3.27
C LEU A 336 9.66 21.39 -1.98
N HIS A 337 10.27 20.22 -1.82
CA HIS A 337 10.16 19.45 -0.57
C HIS A 337 10.74 20.21 0.63
N LEU A 338 11.86 20.88 0.46
CA LEU A 338 12.42 21.73 1.54
C LEU A 338 11.49 22.90 1.91
N GLN A 339 10.75 23.44 0.95
CA GLN A 339 9.76 24.49 1.19
C GLN A 339 8.50 23.95 1.88
N PHE A 340 8.03 22.77 1.46
CA PHE A 340 6.80 22.13 1.93
C PHE A 340 7.09 20.76 2.56
N THR A 341 7.93 20.71 3.58
CA THR A 341 8.37 19.46 4.20
C THR A 341 7.19 18.65 4.74
N ASN A 342 6.92 17.51 4.11
CA ASN A 342 5.88 16.54 4.51
C ASN A 342 4.53 17.17 4.85
N PRO A 343 3.85 17.87 3.93
CA PRO A 343 2.58 18.54 4.24
C PRO A 343 1.44 17.57 4.60
N ALA A 344 1.57 16.29 4.25
CA ALA A 344 0.56 15.25 4.52
C ALA A 344 1.19 13.95 5.08
N PRO A 345 1.91 13.99 6.20
CA PRO A 345 2.57 12.84 6.77
C PRO A 345 1.60 11.77 7.27
#